data_e8a886170b11890baa1b9b694c9cc2d8
#
_entry.id   e8a886170b11890baa1b9b694c9cc2d8
#
_cell.length_a   1.000
_cell.length_b   1.000
_cell.length_c   1.000
_cell.angle_alpha   90.00
_cell.angle_beta   90.00
_cell.angle_gamma   90.00
#
_symmetry.space_group_name_H-M   'P 1'
#
loop_
_entity.id
_entity.type
_entity.pdbx_description
1 polymer ?
#
loop_
_entity_poly.entity_id
_entity_poly.type
_entity_poly.pdbx_seq_one_letter_code
_entity_poly.pdbx_strand_id
1 'polypeptide(L)'
;MESTSLSVVLPTLNEGKNLEYLIPSIMRNLKSLSNFTFEIIVVDDGSTDDTAEILNKLNTENLINFIQRTKPPSLPMSIYEGIENAKYQNVAWLDADGSMSGDILKELVIKLIEKNDSVIIGSRFVDGGGYKGIKELGKTSIYSAIKNVYNSNDSVPGMIFSTLFNQFLRYILNVNVK
;
A
#
# COMPACT_ATOMS: atom_id res chain seq x y z
N MET A 1 -27.74 -5.29 -4.58
CA MET A 1 -26.41 -4.69 -4.78
C MET A 1 -25.48 -5.84 -5.10
N GLU A 2 -24.74 -5.73 -6.18
CA GLU A 2 -23.72 -6.72 -6.51
C GLU A 2 -22.67 -6.75 -5.39
N SER A 3 -22.23 -7.94 -5.04
CA SER A 3 -21.15 -8.14 -4.06
C SER A 3 -19.85 -7.65 -4.66
N THR A 4 -19.24 -6.63 -4.08
CA THR A 4 -17.91 -6.17 -4.50
C THR A 4 -16.84 -7.06 -3.88
N SER A 5 -15.83 -7.39 -4.66
CA SER A 5 -14.74 -8.27 -4.23
C SER A 5 -13.38 -7.69 -4.59
N LEU A 6 -12.34 -8.07 -3.83
CA LEU A 6 -10.99 -7.51 -3.95
C LEU A 6 -9.92 -8.55 -3.64
N SER A 7 -8.91 -8.65 -4.48
CA SER A 7 -7.64 -9.32 -4.16
C SER A 7 -6.61 -8.27 -3.72
N VAL A 8 -6.04 -8.42 -2.53
CA VAL A 8 -5.02 -7.52 -1.98
C VAL A 8 -3.66 -8.19 -2.11
N VAL A 9 -2.78 -7.63 -2.93
CA VAL A 9 -1.43 -8.14 -3.18
C VAL A 9 -0.41 -7.41 -2.29
N LEU A 10 0.38 -8.18 -1.55
CA LEU A 10 1.46 -7.71 -0.68
C LEU A 10 2.79 -8.31 -1.15
N PRO A 11 3.55 -7.63 -2.02
CA PRO A 11 4.91 -8.03 -2.33
C PRO A 11 5.77 -7.90 -1.07
N THR A 12 6.54 -8.94 -0.76
CA THR A 12 7.18 -9.08 0.55
C THR A 12 8.61 -9.56 0.41
N LEU A 13 9.53 -8.96 1.18
CA LEU A 13 10.89 -9.43 1.36
C LEU A 13 11.39 -9.04 2.75
N ASN A 14 11.48 -10.01 3.69
CA ASN A 14 11.88 -9.78 5.08
C ASN A 14 10.99 -8.76 5.83
N GLU A 15 9.69 -8.90 5.69
CA GLU A 15 8.69 -7.99 6.29
C GLU A 15 7.81 -8.66 7.36
N GLY A 16 8.24 -9.79 7.92
CA GLY A 16 7.43 -10.58 8.87
C GLY A 16 6.84 -9.73 9.99
N LYS A 17 7.65 -8.92 10.65
CA LYS A 17 7.19 -8.04 11.75
C LYS A 17 6.15 -7.01 11.30
N ASN A 18 6.27 -6.48 10.11
CA ASN A 18 5.31 -5.51 9.58
C ASN A 18 4.00 -6.21 9.20
N LEU A 19 4.07 -7.38 8.61
CA LEU A 19 2.90 -8.19 8.26
C LEU A 19 2.08 -8.61 9.47
N GLU A 20 2.71 -8.85 10.62
CA GLU A 20 2.03 -9.18 11.89
C GLU A 20 1.01 -8.11 12.31
N TYR A 21 1.24 -6.85 11.96
CA TYR A 21 0.33 -5.73 12.23
C TYR A 21 -0.52 -5.35 11.02
N LEU A 22 0.06 -5.39 9.83
CA LEU A 22 -0.61 -4.94 8.60
C LEU A 22 -1.78 -5.86 8.22
N ILE A 23 -1.56 -7.18 8.20
CA ILE A 23 -2.59 -8.15 7.80
C ILE A 23 -3.82 -8.08 8.72
N PRO A 24 -3.71 -8.11 10.05
CA PRO A 24 -4.87 -7.93 10.92
C PRO A 24 -5.56 -6.58 10.75
N SER A 25 -4.81 -5.51 10.45
CA SER A 25 -5.39 -4.20 10.13
C SER A 25 -6.22 -4.25 8.86
N ILE A 26 -5.69 -4.83 7.77
CA ILE A 26 -6.41 -5.01 6.51
C ILE A 26 -7.68 -5.84 6.73
N MET A 27 -7.56 -7.01 7.37
CA MET A 27 -8.68 -7.90 7.63
C MET A 27 -9.81 -7.22 8.41
N ARG A 28 -9.47 -6.54 9.52
CA ARG A 28 -10.45 -5.81 10.34
C ARG A 28 -11.17 -4.73 9.54
N ASN A 29 -10.44 -3.96 8.76
CA ASN A 29 -10.98 -2.85 8.00
C ASN A 29 -11.87 -3.33 6.84
N LEU A 30 -11.44 -4.30 6.07
CA LEU A 30 -12.22 -4.83 4.94
C LEU A 30 -13.44 -5.63 5.40
N LYS A 31 -13.36 -6.39 6.50
CA LYS A 31 -14.52 -7.07 7.12
C LYS A 31 -15.61 -6.12 7.62
N SER A 32 -15.26 -4.85 7.89
CA SER A 32 -16.25 -3.84 8.30
C SER A 32 -17.11 -3.31 7.14
N LEU A 33 -16.77 -3.65 5.89
CA LEU A 33 -17.55 -3.29 4.71
C LEU A 33 -18.69 -4.30 4.49
N SER A 34 -19.91 -3.81 4.31
CA SER A 34 -21.09 -4.65 4.06
C SER A 34 -21.04 -5.24 2.64
N ASN A 35 -21.40 -6.52 2.49
CA ASN A 35 -21.44 -7.22 1.20
C ASN A 35 -20.11 -7.15 0.42
N PHE A 36 -19.00 -7.26 1.14
CA PHE A 36 -17.66 -7.19 0.60
C PHE A 36 -16.90 -8.50 0.87
N THR A 37 -16.28 -9.04 -0.15
CA THR A 37 -15.42 -10.24 -0.05
C THR A 37 -14.01 -9.91 -0.48
N PHE A 38 -13.02 -10.51 0.16
CA PHE A 38 -11.62 -10.27 -0.19
C PHE A 38 -10.75 -11.49 0.08
N GLU A 39 -9.58 -11.46 -0.52
CA GLU A 39 -8.44 -12.31 -0.19
C GLU A 39 -7.18 -11.45 -0.04
N ILE A 40 -6.17 -11.98 0.60
CA ILE A 40 -4.84 -11.37 0.71
C ILE A 40 -3.84 -12.32 0.05
N ILE A 41 -3.07 -11.82 -0.91
CA ILE A 41 -2.04 -12.58 -1.60
C ILE A 41 -0.69 -12.01 -1.18
N VAL A 42 0.07 -12.76 -0.41
CA VAL A 42 1.43 -12.40 -0.02
C VAL A 42 2.39 -13.08 -0.96
N VAL A 43 3.16 -12.29 -1.70
CA VAL A 43 4.16 -12.79 -2.65
C VAL A 43 5.55 -12.54 -2.06
N ASP A 44 6.14 -13.60 -1.54
CA ASP A 44 7.42 -13.58 -0.87
C ASP A 44 8.58 -13.76 -1.86
N ASP A 45 9.46 -12.79 -1.88
CA ASP A 45 10.60 -12.71 -2.80
C ASP A 45 11.88 -13.39 -2.25
N GLY A 46 11.70 -14.38 -1.38
CA GLY A 46 12.80 -15.15 -0.79
C GLY A 46 13.23 -14.62 0.57
N SER A 47 12.27 -14.30 1.45
CA SER A 47 12.55 -13.89 2.83
C SER A 47 13.36 -14.95 3.59
N THR A 48 14.23 -14.47 4.46
CA THR A 48 15.10 -15.28 5.32
C THR A 48 14.81 -15.09 6.81
N ASP A 49 13.86 -14.21 7.12
CA ASP A 49 13.34 -13.96 8.46
C ASP A 49 12.14 -14.87 8.79
N ASP A 50 11.40 -14.53 9.83
CA ASP A 50 10.23 -15.26 10.32
C ASP A 50 8.93 -15.00 9.52
N THR A 51 9.02 -14.38 8.33
CA THR A 51 7.86 -14.03 7.48
C THR A 51 6.92 -15.22 7.26
N ALA A 52 7.43 -16.38 6.84
CA ALA A 52 6.61 -17.55 6.55
C ALA A 52 5.91 -18.11 7.82
N GLU A 53 6.60 -18.11 8.96
CA GLU A 53 6.03 -18.53 10.23
C GLU A 53 4.89 -17.65 10.69
N ILE A 54 5.08 -16.32 10.58
CA ILE A 54 4.06 -15.32 10.91
C ILE A 54 2.83 -15.49 10.02
N LEU A 55 3.01 -15.64 8.71
CA LEU A 55 1.90 -15.84 7.77
C LEU A 55 1.08 -17.08 8.09
N ASN A 56 1.74 -18.19 8.43
CA ASN A 56 1.05 -19.42 8.85
C ASN A 56 0.21 -19.20 10.12
N LYS A 57 0.71 -18.43 11.07
CA LYS A 57 -0.04 -18.08 12.31
C LYS A 57 -1.24 -17.17 12.02
N LEU A 58 -1.12 -16.26 11.07
CA LEU A 58 -2.17 -15.31 10.73
C LEU A 58 -3.28 -15.91 9.86
N ASN A 59 -3.00 -16.98 9.12
CA ASN A 59 -3.94 -17.55 8.15
C ASN A 59 -5.01 -18.47 8.77
N THR A 60 -5.58 -18.07 9.89
CA THR A 60 -6.60 -18.86 10.62
C THR A 60 -7.93 -18.99 9.88
N GLU A 61 -8.22 -18.08 8.97
CA GLU A 61 -9.49 -18.03 8.22
C GLU A 61 -9.32 -18.42 6.73
N ASN A 62 -8.16 -18.90 6.33
CA ASN A 62 -7.83 -19.24 4.94
C ASN A 62 -8.04 -18.08 3.95
N LEU A 63 -7.84 -16.85 4.41
CA LEU A 63 -7.93 -15.63 3.59
C LEU A 63 -6.59 -15.23 2.99
N ILE A 64 -5.49 -15.85 3.42
CA ILE A 64 -4.14 -15.52 2.96
C ILE A 64 -3.68 -16.61 1.99
N ASN A 65 -3.40 -16.20 0.75
CA ASN A 65 -2.70 -17.00 -0.23
C ASN A 65 -1.22 -16.62 -0.19
N PHE A 66 -0.36 -17.55 0.21
CA PHE A 66 1.08 -17.34 0.33
C PHE A 66 1.81 -17.96 -0.87
N ILE A 67 2.47 -17.13 -1.65
CA ILE A 67 3.24 -17.50 -2.84
C ILE A 67 4.71 -17.22 -2.53
N GLN A 68 5.54 -18.24 -2.53
CA GLN A 68 6.99 -18.11 -2.36
C GLN A 68 7.67 -18.18 -3.73
N ARG A 69 8.33 -17.10 -4.12
CA ARG A 69 9.08 -17.03 -5.37
C ARG A 69 10.44 -17.70 -5.23
N THR A 70 10.86 -18.41 -6.26
CA THR A 70 12.16 -19.08 -6.33
C THR A 70 13.14 -18.38 -7.27
N LYS A 71 12.71 -17.30 -7.94
CA LYS A 71 13.50 -16.48 -8.87
C LYS A 71 14.19 -15.35 -8.11
N PRO A 72 15.20 -14.68 -8.72
CA PRO A 72 15.83 -13.52 -8.08
C PRO A 72 14.81 -12.47 -7.65
N PRO A 73 15.03 -11.79 -6.53
CA PRO A 73 14.10 -10.78 -6.00
C PRO A 73 13.78 -9.68 -7.02
N SER A 74 12.51 -9.37 -7.15
CA SER A 74 12.03 -8.34 -8.09
C SER A 74 10.64 -7.85 -7.71
N LEU A 75 10.54 -6.67 -7.14
CA LEU A 75 9.25 -6.05 -6.76
C LEU A 75 8.22 -6.05 -7.90
N PRO A 76 8.54 -5.62 -9.16
CA PRO A 76 7.58 -5.68 -10.25
C PRO A 76 7.08 -7.10 -10.56
N MET A 77 7.95 -8.09 -10.43
CA MET A 77 7.57 -9.49 -10.68
C MET A 77 6.71 -10.07 -9.56
N SER A 78 6.96 -9.67 -8.31
CA SER A 78 6.12 -10.07 -7.18
C SER A 78 4.71 -9.48 -7.30
N ILE A 79 4.60 -8.21 -7.71
CA ILE A 79 3.31 -7.58 -8.00
C ILE A 79 2.61 -8.31 -9.14
N TYR A 80 3.31 -8.56 -10.25
CA TYR A 80 2.76 -9.26 -11.42
C TYR A 80 2.26 -10.67 -11.05
N GLU A 81 3.06 -11.45 -10.33
CA GLU A 81 2.72 -12.80 -9.89
C GLU A 81 1.51 -12.80 -8.94
N GLY A 82 1.40 -11.79 -8.07
CA GLY A 82 0.23 -11.58 -7.22
C GLY A 82 -1.04 -11.26 -8.04
N ILE A 83 -0.93 -10.42 -9.06
CA ILE A 83 -2.07 -10.09 -9.96
C ILE A 83 -2.52 -11.31 -10.75
N GLU A 84 -1.59 -12.10 -11.31
CA GLU A 84 -1.90 -13.32 -12.06
C GLU A 84 -2.60 -14.40 -11.20
N ASN A 85 -2.36 -14.40 -9.89
CA ASN A 85 -2.98 -15.32 -8.94
C ASN A 85 -4.23 -14.72 -8.25
N ALA A 86 -4.64 -13.52 -8.63
CA ALA A 86 -5.81 -12.87 -8.06
C ALA A 86 -7.10 -13.59 -8.48
N LYS A 87 -7.92 -13.93 -7.47
CA LYS A 87 -9.22 -14.55 -7.67
C LYS A 87 -10.27 -13.55 -8.15
N TYR A 88 -10.13 -12.29 -7.76
CA TYR A 88 -11.12 -11.25 -8.02
C TYR A 88 -10.63 -10.27 -9.08
N GLN A 89 -11.58 -9.69 -9.82
CA GLN A 89 -11.28 -8.74 -10.89
C GLN A 89 -10.69 -7.43 -10.36
N ASN A 90 -11.15 -6.96 -9.20
CA ASN A 90 -10.53 -5.81 -8.56
C ASN A 90 -9.28 -6.26 -7.82
N VAL A 91 -8.17 -5.59 -8.08
CA VAL A 91 -6.89 -5.86 -7.44
C VAL A 91 -6.35 -4.57 -6.83
N ALA A 92 -5.93 -4.65 -5.58
CA ALA A 92 -5.11 -3.62 -4.95
C ALA A 92 -3.73 -4.20 -4.64
N TRP A 93 -2.69 -3.41 -4.75
CA TRP A 93 -1.39 -3.77 -4.22
C TRP A 93 -0.84 -2.64 -3.34
N LEU A 94 -0.13 -2.98 -2.30
CA LEU A 94 0.50 -2.05 -1.37
C LEU A 94 1.78 -2.68 -0.79
N ASP A 95 2.72 -1.82 -0.40
CA ASP A 95 3.97 -2.25 0.21
C ASP A 95 3.71 -2.89 1.58
N ALA A 96 4.44 -3.97 1.88
CA ALA A 96 4.31 -4.72 3.15
C ALA A 96 5.01 -4.01 4.33
N ASP A 97 5.68 -2.89 4.11
CA ASP A 97 6.46 -2.14 5.10
C ASP A 97 5.61 -1.35 6.13
N GLY A 98 4.29 -1.44 6.03
CA GLY A 98 3.35 -0.73 6.90
C GLY A 98 3.23 0.77 6.63
N SER A 99 3.79 1.29 5.55
CA SER A 99 3.64 2.70 5.14
C SER A 99 2.19 3.05 4.79
N MET A 100 1.42 2.06 4.35
CA MET A 100 -0.02 2.17 4.10
C MET A 100 -0.78 1.24 5.05
N SER A 101 -1.70 1.81 5.84
CA SER A 101 -2.52 1.05 6.80
C SER A 101 -3.77 0.45 6.16
N GLY A 102 -4.40 -0.51 6.85
CA GLY A 102 -5.69 -1.06 6.42
C GLY A 102 -6.81 -0.02 6.37
N ASP A 103 -6.72 1.06 7.16
CA ASP A 103 -7.70 2.17 7.14
C ASP A 103 -7.62 2.93 5.80
N ILE A 104 -6.41 3.23 5.34
CA ILE A 104 -6.19 3.90 4.04
C ILE A 104 -6.68 2.99 2.91
N LEU A 105 -6.35 1.69 2.95
CA LEU A 105 -6.86 0.75 1.96
C LEU A 105 -8.40 0.75 1.92
N LYS A 106 -9.06 0.73 3.07
CA LYS A 106 -10.53 0.82 3.15
C LYS A 106 -11.07 2.07 2.50
N GLU A 107 -10.46 3.23 2.74
CA GLU A 107 -10.87 4.49 2.09
C GLU A 107 -10.74 4.43 0.57
N LEU A 108 -9.66 3.84 0.06
CA LEU A 108 -9.48 3.65 -1.39
C LEU A 108 -10.53 2.69 -1.97
N VAL A 109 -10.84 1.61 -1.26
CA VAL A 109 -11.90 0.65 -1.65
C VAL A 109 -13.27 1.30 -1.69
N ILE A 110 -13.62 2.13 -0.71
CA ILE A 110 -14.90 2.88 -0.71
C ILE A 110 -14.98 3.77 -1.96
N LYS A 111 -13.90 4.47 -2.28
CA LYS A 111 -13.85 5.31 -3.50
C LYS A 111 -13.95 4.50 -4.79
N LEU A 112 -13.36 3.29 -4.82
CA LEU A 112 -13.49 2.38 -5.95
C LEU A 112 -14.94 1.95 -6.16
N ILE A 113 -15.64 1.58 -5.09
CA ILE A 113 -17.05 1.19 -5.11
C ILE A 113 -17.94 2.35 -5.62
N GLU A 114 -17.66 3.57 -5.17
CA GLU A 114 -18.43 4.76 -5.57
C GLU A 114 -18.25 5.12 -7.05
N LYS A 115 -17.07 4.87 -7.63
CA LYS A 115 -16.70 5.35 -8.98
C LYS A 115 -16.81 4.32 -10.09
N ASN A 116 -17.03 3.09 -9.78
CA ASN A 116 -17.39 1.92 -10.62
C ASN A 116 -16.47 1.53 -11.79
N ASP A 117 -15.36 2.22 -12.10
CA ASP A 117 -14.50 1.83 -13.26
C ASP A 117 -13.12 2.49 -13.26
N SER A 118 -12.56 2.78 -12.11
CA SER A 118 -11.40 3.66 -12.07
C SER A 118 -10.20 2.99 -11.43
N VAL A 119 -9.02 3.44 -11.81
CA VAL A 119 -7.82 3.22 -11.04
C VAL A 119 -7.79 4.24 -9.91
N ILE A 120 -7.77 3.78 -8.65
CA ILE A 120 -7.65 4.63 -7.47
C ILE A 120 -6.24 4.52 -6.92
N ILE A 121 -5.57 5.65 -6.78
CA ILE A 121 -4.19 5.72 -6.30
C ILE A 121 -4.13 6.55 -5.03
N GLY A 122 -3.51 5.99 -3.98
CA GLY A 122 -3.15 6.75 -2.78
C GLY A 122 -2.01 7.73 -3.11
N SER A 123 -2.23 9.02 -2.92
CA SER A 123 -1.23 10.04 -3.20
C SER A 123 -0.89 10.84 -1.95
N ARG A 124 0.40 11.12 -1.76
CA ARG A 124 0.88 12.03 -0.71
C ARG A 124 0.63 13.50 -1.04
N PHE A 125 0.26 13.83 -2.28
CA PHE A 125 0.12 15.18 -2.81
C PHE A 125 -1.33 15.64 -2.95
N VAL A 126 -2.26 14.99 -2.24
CA VAL A 126 -3.67 15.42 -2.13
C VAL A 126 -3.90 16.12 -0.79
N ASP A 127 -5.03 16.84 -0.67
CA ASP A 127 -5.43 17.47 0.59
C ASP A 127 -5.55 16.41 1.70
N GLY A 128 -4.83 16.62 2.81
CA GLY A 128 -4.72 15.64 3.90
C GLY A 128 -3.61 14.59 3.72
N GLY A 129 -2.97 14.51 2.55
CA GLY A 129 -1.77 13.71 2.31
C GLY A 129 -0.50 14.41 2.83
N GLY A 130 0.60 13.66 2.96
CA GLY A 130 1.88 14.22 3.38
C GLY A 130 2.94 13.17 3.68
N TYR A 131 4.15 13.64 3.97
CA TYR A 131 5.21 12.79 4.51
C TYR A 131 4.96 12.49 5.99
N LYS A 132 5.46 11.36 6.49
CA LYS A 132 5.40 11.02 7.93
C LYS A 132 5.84 12.24 8.75
N GLY A 133 4.98 12.72 9.65
CA GLY A 133 5.24 13.90 10.48
C GLY A 133 4.82 15.26 9.92
N ILE A 134 4.28 15.33 8.69
CA ILE A 134 3.74 16.58 8.11
C ILE A 134 2.25 16.38 7.85
N LYS A 135 1.40 16.91 8.73
CA LYS A 135 -0.06 16.74 8.63
C LYS A 135 -0.74 17.66 7.60
N GLU A 136 -0.12 18.76 7.18
CA GLU A 136 -0.68 19.70 6.18
C GLU A 136 0.46 20.41 5.44
N LEU A 137 0.70 20.07 4.17
CA LEU A 137 1.54 20.86 3.29
C LEU A 137 0.81 22.19 2.98
N GLY A 138 1.28 23.27 3.56
CA GLY A 138 0.74 24.63 3.30
C GLY A 138 0.54 25.46 4.56
N LYS A 139 0.41 24.85 5.75
CA LYS A 139 0.31 25.56 7.03
C LYS A 139 1.55 25.41 7.93
N THR A 140 2.49 24.53 7.58
CA THR A 140 3.74 24.33 8.33
C THR A 140 4.87 25.14 7.75
N SER A 141 5.62 25.84 8.61
CA SER A 141 6.88 26.49 8.21
C SER A 141 7.83 25.45 7.60
N ILE A 142 8.55 25.80 6.54
CA ILE A 142 9.54 24.94 5.86
C ILE A 142 10.53 24.34 6.88
N TYR A 143 10.93 25.10 7.88
CA TYR A 143 11.82 24.63 8.94
C TYR A 143 11.20 23.51 9.80
N SER A 144 9.94 23.63 10.19
CA SER A 144 9.25 22.57 10.95
C SER A 144 8.96 21.33 10.08
N ALA A 145 8.71 21.51 8.79
CA ALA A 145 8.57 20.41 7.84
C ALA A 145 9.87 19.59 7.73
N ILE A 146 11.02 20.26 7.52
CA ILE A 146 12.33 19.59 7.46
C ILE A 146 12.66 18.89 8.77
N LYS A 147 12.42 19.53 9.92
CA LYS A 147 12.66 18.92 11.25
C LYS A 147 11.80 17.67 11.48
N ASN A 148 10.54 17.70 11.07
CA ASN A 148 9.62 16.56 11.23
C ASN A 148 10.02 15.39 10.32
N VAL A 149 10.42 15.65 9.06
CA VAL A 149 10.93 14.62 8.14
C VAL A 149 12.22 14.01 8.67
N TYR A 150 13.14 14.83 9.19
CA TYR A 150 14.37 14.34 9.81
C TYR A 150 14.11 13.41 11.01
N ASN A 151 13.12 13.77 11.86
CA ASN A 151 12.75 12.98 13.03
C ASN A 151 11.96 11.69 12.70
N SER A 152 11.40 11.59 11.48
CA SER A 152 10.64 10.41 11.03
C SER A 152 11.50 9.35 10.34
N ASN A 153 12.83 9.51 10.31
CA ASN A 153 13.75 8.69 9.52
C ASN A 153 13.51 8.73 7.98
N ASP A 154 12.67 9.64 7.51
CA ASP A 154 12.49 9.85 6.08
C ASP A 154 13.66 10.65 5.49
N SER A 155 14.00 10.40 4.24
CA SER A 155 15.08 11.10 3.54
C SER A 155 14.67 12.53 3.15
N VAL A 156 15.23 13.54 3.83
CA VAL A 156 15.03 14.96 3.46
C VAL A 156 15.43 15.23 2.00
N PRO A 157 16.57 14.74 1.48
CA PRO A 157 16.91 14.84 0.06
C PRO A 157 15.87 14.18 -0.85
N GLY A 158 15.32 13.03 -0.45
CA GLY A 158 14.26 12.34 -1.18
C GLY A 158 12.97 13.16 -1.26
N MET A 159 12.59 13.85 -0.18
CA MET A 159 11.44 14.76 -0.18
C MET A 159 11.63 15.92 -1.16
N ILE A 160 12.80 16.57 -1.12
CA ILE A 160 13.12 17.71 -2.02
C ILE A 160 13.12 17.23 -3.47
N PHE A 161 13.79 16.11 -3.76
CA PHE A 161 13.85 15.53 -5.11
C PHE A 161 12.45 15.18 -5.62
N SER A 162 11.63 14.50 -4.84
CA SER A 162 10.26 14.15 -5.20
C SER A 162 9.39 15.38 -5.49
N THR A 163 9.52 16.44 -4.69
CA THR A 163 8.79 17.69 -4.90
C THR A 163 9.21 18.40 -6.20
N LEU A 164 10.52 18.52 -6.42
CA LEU A 164 11.06 19.12 -7.64
C LEU A 164 10.73 18.30 -8.89
N PHE A 165 10.82 16.96 -8.78
CA PHE A 165 10.49 16.07 -9.87
C PHE A 165 9.01 16.12 -10.26
N ASN A 166 8.10 16.19 -9.28
CA ASN A 166 6.68 16.38 -9.54
C ASN A 166 6.37 17.74 -10.17
N GLN A 167 7.03 18.82 -9.73
CA GLN A 167 6.90 20.12 -10.38
C GLN A 167 7.42 20.09 -11.82
N PHE A 168 8.54 19.42 -12.07
CA PHE A 168 9.08 19.20 -13.40
C PHE A 168 8.11 18.43 -14.30
N LEU A 169 7.55 17.32 -13.81
CA LEU A 169 6.56 16.53 -14.56
C LEU A 169 5.32 17.37 -14.91
N ARG A 170 4.82 18.16 -13.97
CA ARG A 170 3.66 19.05 -14.22
C ARG A 170 3.98 20.09 -15.29
N TYR A 171 5.15 20.72 -15.21
CA TYR A 171 5.53 21.80 -16.11
C TYR A 171 5.92 21.33 -17.51
N ILE A 172 6.70 20.25 -17.63
CA ILE A 172 7.25 19.76 -18.91
C ILE A 172 6.29 18.81 -19.63
N LEU A 173 5.65 17.89 -18.89
CA LEU A 173 4.81 16.84 -19.49
C LEU A 173 3.31 17.22 -19.48
N ASN A 174 2.96 18.38 -18.93
CA ASN A 174 1.57 18.83 -18.79
C ASN A 174 0.65 17.79 -18.14
N VAL A 175 1.22 16.94 -17.29
CA VAL A 175 0.51 15.87 -16.57
C VAL A 175 -0.16 16.48 -15.35
N ASN A 176 -1.48 16.54 -15.36
CA ASN A 176 -2.25 17.07 -14.23
C ASN A 176 -2.37 15.96 -13.15
N VAL A 177 -1.28 15.72 -12.44
CA VAL A 177 -1.27 14.87 -11.25
C VAL A 177 -1.93 15.66 -10.12
N LYS A 178 -3.16 15.31 -9.78
CA LYS A 178 -3.84 15.83 -8.59
C LYS A 178 -3.38 15.09 -7.36
#